data_769b58a094d20075874f96124b8b788d
#
_entry.id   769b58a094d20075874f96124b8b788d
#
_cell.length_a   1.000
_cell.length_b   1.000
_cell.length_c   1.000
_cell.angle_alpha   90.00
_cell.angle_beta   90.00
_cell.angle_gamma   90.00
#
_symmetry.space_group_name_H-M   'P 1'
#
loop_
_entity.id
_entity.type
_entity.pdbx_description
1 polymer ?
#
loop_
_entity_poly.entity_id
_entity_poly.type
_entity_poly.pdbx_seq_one_letter_code
_entity_poly.pdbx_strand_id
1 'polypeptide(L)'
;MHMFEFDPHTHTIASGHASGATITDMAKKAAAVPLKMLGITDHGPATPGAGRPSYFRNLAFSPKMRLGVEVLYGVELNILDTSGSTDLDEEILKNLDYAVASLHPQ
;
A
#
# COMPACT_ATOMS: atom_id res chain seq x y z
N MET A 1 15.09 12.99 -20.17
CA MET A 1 14.22 11.93 -19.65
C MET A 1 13.82 12.28 -18.23
N HIS A 2 12.53 12.24 -17.96
CA HIS A 2 12.04 12.48 -16.62
C HIS A 2 12.14 11.21 -15.81
N MET A 3 12.77 11.32 -14.65
CA MET A 3 12.82 10.25 -13.67
C MET A 3 11.72 10.49 -12.67
N PHE A 4 10.88 9.49 -12.44
CA PHE A 4 9.88 9.58 -11.39
C PHE A 4 10.57 9.37 -10.06
N GLU A 5 10.52 10.37 -9.19
CA GLU A 5 11.10 10.30 -7.86
C GLU A 5 10.15 9.63 -6.86
N PHE A 6 8.88 9.48 -7.22
CA PHE A 6 7.83 8.93 -6.37
C PHE A 6 6.93 8.00 -7.17
N ASP A 7 6.75 6.78 -6.68
CA ASP A 7 5.74 5.85 -7.19
C ASP A 7 4.70 5.63 -6.09
N PRO A 8 3.47 6.18 -6.23
CA PRO A 8 2.48 6.15 -5.16
C PRO A 8 1.59 4.92 -5.10
N HIS A 9 1.71 4.01 -6.07
CA HIS A 9 0.76 2.89 -6.15
C HIS A 9 1.49 1.60 -6.50
N THR A 10 1.87 0.84 -5.47
CA THR A 10 2.51 -0.46 -5.65
C THR A 10 1.89 -1.49 -4.70
N HIS A 11 2.10 -2.75 -5.03
CA HIS A 11 1.57 -3.88 -4.26
C HIS A 11 2.67 -4.84 -3.86
N THR A 12 2.53 -5.42 -2.68
CA THR A 12 3.42 -6.47 -2.17
C THR A 12 2.68 -7.80 -2.14
N ILE A 13 3.31 -8.82 -1.58
CA ILE A 13 2.69 -10.14 -1.34
C ILE A 13 1.41 -10.01 -0.50
N ALA A 14 1.29 -8.97 0.33
CA ALA A 14 0.12 -8.75 1.18
C ALA A 14 -1.16 -8.45 0.39
N SER A 15 -1.07 -8.13 -0.91
CA SER A 15 -2.25 -7.97 -1.76
C SER A 15 -2.95 -9.30 -2.08
N GLY A 16 -2.29 -10.42 -1.85
CA GLY A 16 -2.88 -11.75 -2.06
C GLY A 16 -2.82 -12.24 -3.50
N HIS A 17 -2.39 -11.40 -4.43
CA HIS A 17 -2.23 -11.76 -5.84
C HIS A 17 -1.26 -10.81 -6.50
N ALA A 18 -0.90 -11.10 -7.72
CA ALA A 18 -0.10 -10.24 -8.59
C ALA A 18 1.37 -10.03 -8.18
N SER A 19 1.73 -10.19 -6.93
CA SER A 19 3.10 -9.96 -6.48
C SER A 19 3.50 -10.91 -5.38
N GLY A 20 4.70 -11.48 -5.47
CA GLY A 20 5.34 -12.21 -4.38
C GLY A 20 6.35 -11.36 -3.61
N ALA A 21 6.44 -10.08 -3.92
CA ALA A 21 7.45 -9.21 -3.33
C ALA A 21 7.05 -8.72 -1.95
N THR A 22 8.04 -8.63 -1.06
CA THR A 22 7.88 -7.98 0.25
C THR A 22 8.10 -6.47 0.11
N ILE A 23 7.79 -5.71 1.16
CA ILE A 23 8.08 -4.27 1.19
C ILE A 23 9.57 -4.04 0.98
N THR A 24 10.43 -4.84 1.62
CA THR A 24 11.88 -4.72 1.45
C THR A 24 12.31 -5.01 0.02
N ASP A 25 11.71 -6.00 -0.64
CA ASP A 25 12.01 -6.29 -2.05
C ASP A 25 11.64 -5.11 -2.94
N MET A 26 10.49 -4.47 -2.68
CA MET A 26 10.06 -3.28 -3.41
C MET A 26 11.05 -2.13 -3.20
N ALA A 27 11.51 -1.94 -1.97
CA ALA A 27 12.48 -0.89 -1.66
C ALA A 27 13.82 -1.16 -2.36
N LYS A 28 14.25 -2.41 -2.46
CA LYS A 28 15.47 -2.76 -3.20
C LYS A 28 15.36 -2.40 -4.67
N LYS A 29 14.21 -2.67 -5.29
CA LYS A 29 13.98 -2.30 -6.69
C LYS A 29 13.96 -0.79 -6.86
N ALA A 30 13.32 -0.08 -5.93
CA ALA A 30 13.27 1.39 -5.96
C ALA A 30 14.66 2.00 -5.81
N ALA A 31 15.52 1.41 -4.96
CA ALA A 31 16.88 1.89 -4.77
C ALA A 31 17.77 1.64 -6.00
N ALA A 32 17.45 0.60 -6.80
CA ALA A 32 18.22 0.27 -8.00
C ALA A 32 17.93 1.20 -9.18
N VAL A 33 16.79 1.89 -9.14
CA VAL A 33 16.46 3.00 -10.05
C VAL A 33 16.48 4.28 -9.22
N PRO A 34 16.62 5.46 -9.78
CA PRO A 34 16.69 6.69 -8.96
C PRO A 34 15.32 7.12 -8.44
N LEU A 35 14.65 6.24 -7.72
CA LEU A 35 13.37 6.49 -7.07
C LEU A 35 13.65 6.82 -5.60
N LYS A 36 13.20 7.99 -5.16
CA LYS A 36 13.46 8.47 -3.80
C LYS A 36 12.32 8.16 -2.84
N MET A 37 11.12 7.97 -3.34
CA MET A 37 9.93 7.75 -2.53
C MET A 37 9.06 6.67 -3.15
N LEU A 38 8.61 5.74 -2.34
CA LEU A 38 7.81 4.59 -2.75
C LEU A 38 6.56 4.52 -1.91
N GLY A 39 5.39 4.42 -2.54
CA GLY A 39 4.13 4.21 -1.85
C GLY A 39 3.69 2.76 -1.94
N ILE A 40 3.45 2.14 -0.80
CA ILE A 40 2.92 0.77 -0.72
C ILE A 40 1.42 0.88 -0.47
N THR A 41 0.62 0.41 -1.43
CA THR A 41 -0.84 0.48 -1.37
C THR A 41 -1.46 -0.87 -1.68
N ASP A 42 -1.20 -1.85 -0.80
CA ASP A 42 -1.77 -3.17 -0.95
C ASP A 42 -3.30 -3.12 -0.88
N HIS A 43 -3.96 -4.10 -1.55
CA HIS A 43 -5.41 -4.21 -1.53
C HIS A 43 -5.94 -4.36 -0.11
N GLY A 44 -7.06 -3.70 0.19
CA GLY A 44 -7.73 -3.78 1.48
C GLY A 44 -8.31 -5.16 1.76
N PRO A 45 -8.75 -5.40 3.01
CA PRO A 45 -9.11 -6.73 3.50
C PRO A 45 -10.23 -7.43 2.73
N ALA A 46 -11.11 -6.69 2.04
CA ALA A 46 -12.19 -7.29 1.26
C ALA A 46 -11.71 -8.02 0.00
N THR A 47 -10.48 -7.76 -0.44
CA THR A 47 -9.91 -8.46 -1.59
C THR A 47 -9.47 -9.87 -1.17
N PRO A 48 -9.92 -10.93 -1.86
CA PRO A 48 -9.52 -12.28 -1.50
C PRO A 48 -8.00 -12.45 -1.45
N GLY A 49 -7.50 -13.03 -0.36
CA GLY A 49 -6.07 -13.24 -0.16
C GLY A 49 -5.30 -12.03 0.34
N ALA A 50 -5.94 -10.87 0.45
CA ALA A 50 -5.29 -9.66 0.95
C ALA A 50 -5.05 -9.73 2.46
N GLY A 51 -4.24 -8.79 2.96
CA GLY A 51 -3.93 -8.69 4.38
C GLY A 51 -5.16 -8.40 5.23
N ARG A 52 -5.11 -8.84 6.47
CA ARG A 52 -6.15 -8.54 7.46
C ARG A 52 -6.01 -7.10 7.94
N PRO A 53 -7.05 -6.54 8.60
CA PRO A 53 -6.92 -5.20 9.19
C PRO A 53 -5.70 -5.02 10.08
N SER A 54 -5.26 -6.07 10.78
CA SER A 54 -4.06 -6.01 11.61
C SER A 54 -2.78 -5.71 10.83
N TYR A 55 -2.68 -6.17 9.59
CA TYR A 55 -1.55 -5.84 8.72
C TYR A 55 -1.46 -4.31 8.54
N PHE A 56 -2.57 -3.69 8.18
CA PHE A 56 -2.62 -2.25 7.94
C PHE A 56 -2.40 -1.44 9.23
N ARG A 57 -2.92 -1.92 10.35
CA ARG A 57 -2.68 -1.30 11.65
C ARG A 57 -1.19 -1.28 11.99
N ASN A 58 -0.51 -2.39 11.70
CA ASN A 58 0.91 -2.53 12.00
C ASN A 58 1.81 -1.69 11.08
N LEU A 59 1.34 -1.30 9.90
CA LEU A 59 2.11 -0.45 9.00
C LEU A 59 2.48 0.88 9.63
N ALA A 60 1.69 1.38 10.59
CA ALA A 60 1.99 2.62 11.29
C ALA A 60 3.32 2.57 12.04
N PHE A 61 3.79 1.38 12.37
CA PHE A 61 5.05 1.17 13.11
C PHE A 61 6.20 0.74 12.21
N SER A 62 5.97 0.66 10.91
CA SER A 62 7.00 0.24 9.96
C SER A 62 8.00 1.35 9.67
N PRO A 63 9.27 1.01 9.41
CA PRO A 63 10.28 2.02 9.11
C PRO A 63 9.93 2.85 7.88
N LYS A 64 10.02 4.17 8.01
CA LYS A 64 9.74 5.10 6.90
C LYS A 64 10.88 5.17 5.89
N MET A 65 12.08 4.76 6.27
CA MET A 65 13.23 4.72 5.36
C MET A 65 13.70 3.28 5.20
N ARG A 66 13.82 2.84 3.97
CA ARG A 66 14.36 1.52 3.64
C ARG A 66 15.36 1.66 2.50
N LEU A 67 16.61 1.29 2.74
CA LEU A 67 17.65 1.30 1.70
C LEU A 67 17.79 2.67 1.00
N GLY A 68 17.62 3.75 1.76
CA GLY A 68 17.70 5.11 1.23
C GLY A 68 16.45 5.59 0.52
N VAL A 69 15.38 4.81 0.50
CA VAL A 69 14.09 5.17 -0.11
C VAL A 69 13.09 5.50 0.98
N GLU A 70 12.41 6.63 0.87
CA GLU A 70 11.30 6.95 1.77
C GLU A 70 10.09 6.12 1.36
N VAL A 71 9.51 5.38 2.31
CA VAL A 71 8.36 4.53 2.06
C VAL A 71 7.13 5.11 2.75
N LEU A 72 6.09 5.38 1.96
CA LEU A 72 4.78 5.77 2.46
C LEU A 72 3.90 4.52 2.51
N TYR A 73 3.21 4.33 3.63
CA TYR A 73 2.37 3.16 3.85
C TYR A 73 0.91 3.55 3.73
N GLY A 74 0.24 2.96 2.78
CA GLY A 74 -1.16 3.22 2.51
C GLY A 74 -1.93 1.94 2.24
N VAL A 75 -3.07 2.09 1.60
CA VAL A 75 -3.95 0.99 1.25
C VAL A 75 -4.72 1.34 -0.01
N GLU A 76 -4.99 0.33 -0.84
CA GLU A 76 -5.98 0.46 -1.91
C GLU A 76 -7.31 -0.06 -1.37
N LEU A 77 -8.17 0.86 -0.93
CA LEU A 77 -9.46 0.55 -0.31
C LEU A 77 -10.45 0.03 -1.34
N ASN A 78 -11.29 -0.92 -0.93
CA ASN A 78 -12.46 -1.32 -1.69
C ASN A 78 -13.67 -0.52 -1.21
N ILE A 79 -14.42 0.07 -2.15
CA ILE A 79 -15.69 0.71 -1.86
C ILE A 79 -16.74 -0.38 -1.83
N LEU A 80 -17.40 -0.58 -0.70
CA LEU A 80 -18.27 -1.72 -0.45
C LEU A 80 -19.72 -1.50 -0.85
N ASP A 81 -20.18 -0.23 -0.85
CA ASP A 81 -21.58 0.09 -1.12
C ASP A 81 -21.73 1.50 -1.68
N THR A 82 -22.98 1.85 -2.01
CA THR A 82 -23.29 3.16 -2.61
C THR A 82 -23.18 4.33 -1.63
N SER A 83 -23.11 4.06 -0.33
CA SER A 83 -22.90 5.13 0.66
C SER A 83 -21.41 5.43 0.87
N GLY A 84 -20.53 4.72 0.20
CA GLY A 84 -19.10 4.98 0.26
C GLY A 84 -18.36 4.27 1.38
N SER A 85 -18.97 3.26 2.00
CA SER A 85 -18.30 2.45 3.02
C SER A 85 -17.11 1.73 2.44
N THR A 86 -16.03 1.63 3.20
CA THR A 86 -14.79 0.96 2.77
C THR A 86 -14.43 -0.18 3.71
N ASP A 87 -13.45 -0.98 3.30
CA ASP A 87 -13.07 -2.21 4.02
C ASP A 87 -12.05 -2.00 5.14
N LEU A 88 -11.70 -0.77 5.47
CA LEU A 88 -10.95 -0.43 6.68
C LEU A 88 -11.67 0.69 7.42
N ASP A 89 -11.62 0.63 8.75
CA ASP A 89 -12.24 1.66 9.56
C ASP A 89 -11.35 2.92 9.68
N GLU A 90 -11.96 4.02 10.14
CA GLU A 90 -11.26 5.29 10.27
C GLU A 90 -10.10 5.25 11.27
N GLU A 91 -10.21 4.41 12.29
CA GLU A 91 -9.18 4.27 13.32
C GLU A 91 -7.86 3.81 12.70
N ILE A 92 -7.94 2.85 11.78
CA ILE A 92 -6.76 2.34 11.08
C ILE A 92 -6.30 3.35 10.02
N LEU A 93 -7.25 3.90 9.25
CA LEU A 93 -6.94 4.82 8.14
C LEU A 93 -6.17 6.05 8.59
N LYS A 94 -6.51 6.62 9.73
CA LYS A 94 -5.84 7.85 10.19
C LYS A 94 -4.36 7.66 10.54
N ASN A 95 -3.92 6.43 10.74
CA ASN A 95 -2.52 6.11 11.05
C ASN A 95 -1.72 5.69 9.83
N LEU A 96 -2.37 5.55 8.67
CA LEU A 96 -1.68 5.32 7.40
C LEU A 96 -1.29 6.67 6.80
N ASP A 97 -0.30 6.65 5.92
CA ASP A 97 0.15 7.87 5.26
C ASP A 97 -0.89 8.39 4.26
N TYR A 98 -1.59 7.47 3.57
CA TYR A 98 -2.64 7.83 2.62
C TYR A 98 -3.45 6.60 2.21
N ALA A 99 -4.49 6.81 1.43
CA ALA A 99 -5.31 5.74 0.88
C ALA A 99 -5.72 6.07 -0.55
N VAL A 100 -5.84 5.02 -1.37
CA VAL A 100 -6.42 5.08 -2.70
C VAL A 100 -7.72 4.30 -2.65
N ALA A 101 -8.80 4.87 -3.14
CA ALA A 101 -10.10 4.19 -3.16
C ALA A 101 -10.40 3.68 -4.57
N SER A 102 -10.93 2.48 -4.67
CA SER A 102 -11.16 1.82 -5.93
C SER A 102 -12.47 1.06 -5.92
N LEU A 103 -13.18 1.10 -7.06
CA LEU A 103 -14.34 0.27 -7.30
C LEU A 103 -13.89 -0.96 -8.06
N HIS A 104 -14.12 -2.12 -7.45
CA HIS A 104 -13.86 -3.39 -8.11
C HIS A 104 -15.17 -4.00 -8.52
N PRO A 105 -15.40 -4.24 -9.82
CA PRO A 105 -16.62 -4.93 -10.27
C PRO A 105 -16.71 -6.31 -9.64
N GLN A 106 -17.89 -6.65 -9.18
CA GLN A 106 -18.15 -7.96 -8.60
C GLN A 106 -18.32 -9.00 -9.71
#